data_b124d9e2f9ea576aac062a63a1ab23c3
#
_entry.id   b124d9e2f9ea576aac062a63a1ab23c3
#
_cell.length_a   1.000
_cell.length_b   1.000
_cell.length_c   1.000
_cell.angle_alpha   90.00
_cell.angle_beta   90.00
_cell.angle_gamma   90.00
#
_symmetry.space_group_name_H-M   'P 1'
#
loop_
_entity.id
_entity.type
_entity.pdbx_description
1 polymer ?
#
loop_
_entity_poly.entity_id
_entity_poly.type
_entity_poly.pdbx_seq_one_letter_code
_entity_poly.pdbx_strand_id
1 'polypeptide(L)'
;MKIYVVAYLAKNLGDDLFINILTTRYPEHKFYAISKGEKGYDTKNFKVYSNVYMFKALKKFQWEKHLANHYDAVVTIGGSMFMERGDTNRDFSLGKNKRYVLGINFGPYKTQEYYNNIHNMLSNVEDVCFRDKYSYNLFKDLPNVRQAADIVFSMDMSNIKNTNRKRAIISIISPKDKINKKYKKQYEEKMLELISFLIVKGYEICLMSFCKIEHDEEEIEEIYSKIPENQKKKVEKYYYNGNIEEALNTIADSQLVVGGRFHANIIGLCLGKSILPVLYSDKTLHVLQDMQIDTPIIDIRNLESFDIKSITDDDLTRHYDVEKQKEDAQRHFEKLDLQLKKT
;
A
#
# COMPACT_ATOMS: atom_id res chain seq x y z
N MET A 1 9.16 -21.25 -14.26
CA MET A 1 7.70 -21.44 -14.22
C MET A 1 6.99 -20.21 -14.76
N LYS A 2 5.73 -20.35 -15.18
CA LYS A 2 4.83 -19.27 -15.55
C LYS A 2 3.83 -19.04 -14.43
N ILE A 3 3.75 -17.84 -13.87
CA ILE A 3 2.95 -17.50 -12.69
C ILE A 3 1.93 -16.44 -13.07
N TYR A 4 0.66 -16.69 -12.77
CA TYR A 4 -0.38 -15.69 -12.92
C TYR A 4 -0.47 -14.84 -11.65
N VAL A 5 -0.43 -13.53 -11.79
CA VAL A 5 -0.46 -12.58 -10.68
C VAL A 5 -1.79 -11.84 -10.66
N VAL A 6 -2.43 -11.86 -9.52
CA VAL A 6 -3.62 -11.07 -9.21
C VAL A 6 -3.20 -9.96 -8.26
N ALA A 7 -3.20 -8.71 -8.75
CA ALA A 7 -2.79 -7.54 -8.00
C ALA A 7 -3.58 -6.30 -8.42
N TYR A 8 -3.47 -5.22 -7.65
CA TYR A 8 -3.98 -3.91 -8.02
C TYR A 8 -2.96 -3.20 -8.91
N LEU A 9 -3.24 -3.14 -10.22
CA LEU A 9 -2.32 -2.61 -11.24
C LEU A 9 -2.81 -1.24 -11.73
N ALA A 10 -2.74 -0.24 -10.89
CA ALA A 10 -3.25 1.11 -11.15
C ALA A 10 -2.17 2.20 -11.00
N LYS A 11 -0.89 1.86 -11.13
CA LYS A 11 0.24 2.75 -10.82
C LYS A 11 0.06 3.39 -9.43
N ASN A 12 -0.10 2.54 -8.43
CA ASN A 12 -0.06 2.91 -7.03
C ASN A 12 1.29 2.48 -6.47
N LEU A 13 2.08 3.41 -5.93
CA LEU A 13 3.44 3.13 -5.48
C LEU A 13 3.50 1.93 -4.52
N GLY A 14 2.58 1.82 -3.57
CA GLY A 14 2.56 0.70 -2.62
C GLY A 14 2.30 -0.65 -3.28
N ASP A 15 1.35 -0.70 -4.23
CA ASP A 15 1.03 -1.94 -4.94
C ASP A 15 2.12 -2.29 -5.97
N ASP A 16 2.75 -1.28 -6.59
CA ASP A 16 3.88 -1.49 -7.50
C ASP A 16 5.11 -2.06 -6.76
N LEU A 17 5.31 -1.70 -5.48
CA LEU A 17 6.35 -2.29 -4.63
C LEU A 17 6.13 -3.79 -4.42
N PHE A 18 4.90 -4.26 -4.23
CA PHE A 18 4.62 -5.69 -4.10
C PHE A 18 5.04 -6.47 -5.35
N ILE A 19 4.76 -5.91 -6.53
CA ILE A 19 5.16 -6.52 -7.81
C ILE A 19 6.69 -6.51 -7.95
N ASN A 20 7.33 -5.39 -7.60
CA ASN A 20 8.78 -5.27 -7.64
C ASN A 20 9.44 -6.32 -6.74
N ILE A 21 9.01 -6.45 -5.48
CA ILE A 21 9.54 -7.42 -4.52
C ILE A 21 9.35 -8.85 -5.05
N LEU A 22 8.14 -9.19 -5.52
CA LEU A 22 7.86 -10.53 -6.05
C LEU A 22 8.75 -10.87 -7.25
N THR A 23 8.87 -9.98 -8.21
CA THR A 23 9.59 -10.23 -9.46
C THR A 23 11.11 -10.22 -9.27
N THR A 24 11.61 -9.39 -8.36
CA THR A 24 13.05 -9.34 -7.99
C THR A 24 13.46 -10.58 -7.20
N ARG A 25 12.59 -11.09 -6.32
CA ARG A 25 12.87 -12.31 -5.52
C ARG A 25 12.99 -13.56 -6.39
N TYR A 26 12.29 -13.61 -7.52
CA TYR A 26 12.23 -14.79 -8.41
C TYR A 26 12.56 -14.43 -9.86
N PRO A 27 13.79 -13.99 -10.15
CA PRO A 27 14.17 -13.48 -11.48
C PRO A 27 14.12 -14.51 -12.60
N GLU A 28 14.23 -15.82 -12.27
CA GLU A 28 14.19 -16.92 -13.25
C GLU A 28 12.75 -17.25 -13.69
N HIS A 29 11.72 -16.77 -13.00
CA HIS A 29 10.34 -17.08 -13.31
C HIS A 29 9.69 -15.97 -14.13
N LYS A 30 8.62 -16.32 -14.86
CA LYS A 30 7.86 -15.36 -15.68
C LYS A 30 6.51 -15.12 -15.04
N PHE A 31 6.22 -13.86 -14.78
CA PHE A 31 4.98 -13.41 -14.18
C PHE A 31 4.09 -12.75 -15.22
N TYR A 32 2.78 -12.98 -15.10
CA TYR A 32 1.78 -12.48 -16.02
C TYR A 32 0.58 -11.96 -15.26
N ALA A 33 0.05 -10.82 -15.68
CA ALA A 33 -1.17 -10.27 -15.13
C ALA A 33 -2.04 -9.65 -16.22
N ILE A 34 -3.29 -9.38 -15.89
CA ILE A 34 -4.23 -8.68 -16.75
C ILE A 34 -4.71 -7.42 -16.03
N SER A 35 -4.56 -6.27 -16.69
CA SER A 35 -5.01 -4.98 -16.19
C SER A 35 -6.22 -4.44 -16.96
N LYS A 36 -7.03 -3.62 -16.30
CA LYS A 36 -8.24 -3.01 -16.88
C LYS A 36 -7.95 -1.89 -17.88
N GLY A 37 -6.81 -1.23 -17.84
CA GLY A 37 -6.62 -0.01 -18.61
C GLY A 37 -5.18 0.33 -18.97
N GLU A 38 -4.42 0.85 -18.08
CA GLU A 38 -3.06 1.28 -18.39
C GLU A 38 -2.09 0.09 -18.40
N LYS A 39 -1.07 0.14 -19.32
CA LYS A 39 0.10 -0.71 -19.16
C LYS A 39 0.71 -0.35 -17.80
N GLY A 40 0.53 -1.24 -16.84
CA GLY A 40 1.11 -1.09 -15.54
C GLY A 40 2.62 -1.25 -15.59
N TYR A 41 3.19 -1.47 -14.46
CA TYR A 41 4.57 -1.78 -14.24
C TYR A 41 4.99 -3.03 -15.04
N ASP A 42 5.83 -2.87 -16.05
CA ASP A 42 6.30 -3.94 -16.94
C ASP A 42 7.81 -4.12 -16.71
N THR A 43 8.25 -5.31 -16.30
CA THR A 43 9.66 -5.61 -16.07
C THR A 43 10.12 -6.74 -16.99
N LYS A 44 11.42 -7.05 -16.98
CA LYS A 44 12.00 -8.11 -17.81
C LYS A 44 11.30 -9.47 -17.63
N ASN A 45 10.81 -9.78 -16.44
CA ASN A 45 10.15 -11.05 -16.10
C ASN A 45 8.67 -10.92 -15.71
N PHE A 46 8.08 -9.72 -15.75
CA PHE A 46 6.66 -9.46 -15.50
C PHE A 46 6.02 -8.81 -16.71
N LYS A 47 4.95 -9.40 -17.22
CA LYS A 47 4.22 -8.91 -18.39
C LYS A 47 2.75 -8.66 -18.05
N VAL A 48 2.30 -7.44 -18.28
CA VAL A 48 0.90 -7.04 -18.08
C VAL A 48 0.19 -6.98 -19.43
N TYR A 49 -0.88 -7.76 -19.56
CA TYR A 49 -1.79 -7.65 -20.70
C TYR A 49 -2.86 -6.61 -20.38
N SER A 50 -2.79 -5.48 -21.07
CA SER A 50 -3.75 -4.38 -20.89
C SER A 50 -4.73 -4.36 -22.05
N ASN A 51 -5.97 -4.83 -21.80
CA ASN A 51 -7.08 -4.76 -22.75
C ASN A 51 -8.41 -4.71 -22.00
N VAL A 52 -9.08 -3.55 -22.08
CA VAL A 52 -10.35 -3.30 -21.39
C VAL A 52 -11.44 -4.29 -21.79
N TYR A 53 -11.51 -4.63 -23.07
CA TYR A 53 -12.53 -5.56 -23.59
C TYR A 53 -12.27 -6.98 -23.10
N MET A 54 -11.01 -7.43 -23.18
CA MET A 54 -10.59 -8.74 -22.69
C MET A 54 -10.84 -8.85 -21.16
N PHE A 55 -10.49 -7.82 -20.39
CA PHE A 55 -10.71 -7.79 -18.96
C PHE A 55 -12.20 -7.87 -18.60
N LYS A 56 -13.06 -7.11 -19.30
CA LYS A 56 -14.51 -7.18 -19.12
C LYS A 56 -15.09 -8.54 -19.50
N ALA A 57 -14.63 -9.13 -20.61
CA ALA A 57 -15.07 -10.45 -21.07
C ALA A 57 -14.65 -11.55 -20.08
N LEU A 58 -13.39 -11.53 -19.61
CA LEU A 58 -12.90 -12.49 -18.62
C LEU A 58 -13.73 -12.45 -17.34
N LYS A 59 -14.08 -11.25 -16.84
CA LYS A 59 -14.95 -11.10 -15.67
C LYS A 59 -16.38 -11.56 -15.93
N LYS A 60 -16.99 -11.10 -17.04
CA LYS A 60 -18.37 -11.42 -17.39
C LYS A 60 -18.61 -12.92 -17.53
N PHE A 61 -17.68 -13.63 -18.14
CA PHE A 61 -17.79 -15.08 -18.42
C PHE A 61 -17.03 -15.95 -17.44
N GLN A 62 -16.48 -15.37 -16.35
CA GLN A 62 -15.64 -16.09 -15.37
C GLN A 62 -14.46 -16.87 -15.99
N TRP A 63 -13.98 -16.45 -17.17
CA TRP A 63 -12.90 -17.11 -17.90
C TRP A 63 -11.55 -16.97 -17.22
N GLU A 64 -11.44 -16.10 -16.21
CA GLU A 64 -10.23 -15.94 -15.42
C GLU A 64 -9.80 -17.27 -14.76
N LYS A 65 -10.78 -18.12 -14.38
CA LYS A 65 -10.53 -19.49 -13.89
C LYS A 65 -9.85 -20.38 -14.93
N HIS A 66 -10.34 -20.31 -16.16
CA HIS A 66 -9.79 -21.12 -17.27
C HIS A 66 -8.41 -20.60 -17.67
N LEU A 67 -8.21 -19.29 -17.68
CA LEU A 67 -6.93 -18.68 -17.97
C LEU A 67 -5.87 -19.09 -16.93
N ALA A 68 -6.22 -19.05 -15.64
CA ALA A 68 -5.32 -19.42 -14.55
C ALA A 68 -4.79 -20.87 -14.71
N ASN A 69 -5.58 -21.80 -15.28
CA ASN A 69 -5.17 -23.19 -15.49
C ASN A 69 -3.99 -23.35 -16.50
N HIS A 70 -3.66 -22.33 -17.26
CA HIS A 70 -2.51 -22.33 -18.18
C HIS A 70 -1.19 -21.91 -17.52
N TYR A 71 -1.22 -21.60 -16.22
CA TYR A 71 -0.07 -21.19 -15.45
C TYR A 71 0.27 -22.25 -14.38
N ASP A 72 1.53 -22.31 -13.99
CA ASP A 72 2.01 -23.30 -13.02
C ASP A 72 1.55 -22.98 -11.59
N ALA A 73 1.34 -21.70 -11.29
CA ALA A 73 0.82 -21.21 -10.01
C ALA A 73 0.08 -19.87 -10.19
N VAL A 74 -0.73 -19.52 -9.18
CA VAL A 74 -1.39 -18.22 -9.05
C VAL A 74 -0.95 -17.54 -7.76
N VAL A 75 -0.49 -16.30 -7.86
CA VAL A 75 -0.12 -15.48 -6.71
C VAL A 75 -1.05 -14.27 -6.64
N THR A 76 -1.85 -14.19 -5.59
CA THR A 76 -2.60 -12.98 -5.24
C THR A 76 -1.76 -12.18 -4.27
N ILE A 77 -1.34 -10.98 -4.66
CA ILE A 77 -0.46 -10.13 -3.87
C ILE A 77 -0.97 -8.70 -3.86
N GLY A 78 -0.97 -8.06 -2.69
CA GLY A 78 -1.47 -6.69 -2.56
C GLY A 78 -1.96 -6.41 -1.15
N GLY A 79 -2.36 -5.19 -0.89
CA GLY A 79 -2.87 -4.80 0.42
C GLY A 79 -4.36 -5.05 0.58
N SER A 80 -5.16 -4.05 0.23
CA SER A 80 -6.61 -4.04 0.49
C SER A 80 -7.42 -4.70 -0.64
N MET A 81 -7.14 -5.97 -0.92
CA MET A 81 -7.82 -6.75 -1.97
C MET A 81 -9.17 -7.31 -1.50
N PHE A 82 -9.31 -7.67 -0.22
CA PHE A 82 -10.51 -8.28 0.35
C PHE A 82 -11.35 -7.26 1.12
N MET A 83 -11.85 -6.26 0.40
CA MET A 83 -12.83 -5.29 0.90
C MET A 83 -14.20 -5.58 0.30
N GLU A 84 -15.26 -5.57 1.11
CA GLU A 84 -16.61 -5.66 0.61
C GLU A 84 -17.01 -4.35 -0.08
N ARG A 85 -17.16 -4.41 -1.40
CA ARG A 85 -17.61 -3.29 -2.25
C ARG A 85 -18.89 -3.72 -2.94
N GLY A 86 -20.03 -3.09 -2.62
CA GLY A 86 -21.33 -3.22 -3.32
C GLY A 86 -21.56 -4.58 -4.01
N ASP A 87 -21.64 -4.67 -5.31
CA ASP A 87 -21.89 -5.88 -6.11
C ASP A 87 -20.70 -6.88 -6.10
N THR A 88 -20.39 -7.48 -4.96
CA THR A 88 -19.18 -8.30 -4.84
C THR A 88 -19.43 -9.79 -4.68
N ASN A 89 -20.12 -10.40 -5.59
CA ASN A 89 -19.87 -11.80 -5.93
C ASN A 89 -18.58 -11.92 -6.74
N ARG A 90 -17.45 -11.41 -6.22
CA ARG A 90 -16.15 -11.70 -6.80
C ARG A 90 -15.81 -13.14 -6.47
N ASP A 91 -16.01 -14.01 -7.45
CA ASP A 91 -15.48 -15.34 -7.39
C ASP A 91 -13.94 -15.27 -7.51
N PHE A 92 -13.28 -15.31 -6.36
CA PHE A 92 -11.82 -15.39 -6.28
C PHE A 92 -11.31 -16.83 -6.50
N SER A 93 -12.17 -17.77 -6.80
CA SER A 93 -11.80 -19.16 -7.07
C SER A 93 -11.17 -19.26 -8.46
N LEU A 94 -9.84 -19.11 -8.53
CA LEU A 94 -9.09 -19.17 -9.78
C LEU A 94 -8.57 -20.60 -10.03
N GLY A 95 -9.27 -21.39 -10.86
CA GLY A 95 -8.74 -22.63 -11.42
C GLY A 95 -8.39 -23.76 -10.42
N LYS A 96 -7.68 -24.78 -10.89
CA LYS A 96 -7.21 -25.95 -10.14
C LYS A 96 -5.76 -25.85 -9.66
N ASN A 97 -5.05 -24.78 -9.99
CA ASN A 97 -3.62 -24.63 -9.73
C ASN A 97 -3.34 -24.23 -8.28
N LYS A 98 -2.12 -24.45 -7.84
CA LYS A 98 -1.64 -23.98 -6.54
C LYS A 98 -1.75 -22.46 -6.43
N ARG A 99 -2.35 -21.99 -5.35
CA ARG A 99 -2.63 -20.57 -5.11
C ARG A 99 -2.00 -20.11 -3.81
N TYR A 100 -1.44 -18.92 -3.88
CA TYR A 100 -0.79 -18.25 -2.76
C TYR A 100 -1.39 -16.85 -2.60
N VAL A 101 -1.71 -16.46 -1.39
CA VAL A 101 -2.28 -15.17 -1.04
C VAL A 101 -1.33 -14.46 -0.08
N LEU A 102 -0.70 -13.39 -0.53
CA LEU A 102 0.44 -12.77 0.17
C LEU A 102 0.20 -11.29 0.44
N GLY A 103 0.48 -10.84 1.66
CA GLY A 103 0.50 -9.43 2.06
C GLY A 103 -0.85 -8.74 2.13
N ILE A 104 -1.93 -9.49 2.12
CA ILE A 104 -3.30 -8.97 2.08
C ILE A 104 -3.79 -8.64 3.49
N ASN A 105 -4.66 -7.63 3.61
CA ASN A 105 -5.54 -7.42 4.75
C ASN A 105 -7.00 -7.69 4.35
N PHE A 106 -7.80 -8.11 5.33
CA PHE A 106 -9.22 -8.32 5.17
C PHE A 106 -10.02 -7.13 5.71
N GLY A 107 -11.06 -6.73 4.96
CA GLY A 107 -11.98 -5.65 5.33
C GLY A 107 -11.58 -4.26 4.80
N PRO A 108 -12.48 -3.26 5.00
CA PRO A 108 -13.73 -3.40 5.74
C PRO A 108 -14.74 -4.31 5.07
N TYR A 109 -15.55 -4.99 5.87
CA TYR A 109 -16.68 -5.80 5.41
C TYR A 109 -17.93 -5.47 6.22
N LYS A 110 -19.11 -5.79 5.68
CA LYS A 110 -20.41 -5.41 6.26
C LYS A 110 -21.29 -6.63 6.54
N THR A 111 -21.13 -7.70 5.73
CA THR A 111 -22.03 -8.84 5.76
C THR A 111 -21.31 -10.12 6.17
N GLN A 112 -22.02 -10.97 6.92
CA GLN A 112 -21.54 -12.31 7.28
C GLN A 112 -21.39 -13.20 6.04
N GLU A 113 -22.23 -12.98 5.02
CA GLU A 113 -22.14 -13.69 3.74
C GLU A 113 -20.80 -13.44 3.06
N TYR A 114 -20.36 -12.17 2.99
CA TYR A 114 -19.07 -11.83 2.41
C TYR A 114 -17.92 -12.50 3.18
N TYR A 115 -17.95 -12.44 4.52
CA TYR A 115 -16.97 -13.13 5.35
C TYR A 115 -16.94 -14.65 5.04
N ASN A 116 -18.08 -15.31 5.02
CA ASN A 116 -18.19 -16.75 4.77
C ASN A 116 -17.66 -17.11 3.37
N ASN A 117 -17.92 -16.29 2.36
CA ASN A 117 -17.44 -16.49 0.99
C ASN A 117 -15.92 -16.41 0.92
N ILE A 118 -15.31 -15.40 1.59
CA ILE A 118 -13.87 -15.28 1.65
C ILE A 118 -13.24 -16.41 2.47
N HIS A 119 -13.83 -16.77 3.62
CA HIS A 119 -13.36 -17.89 4.45
C HIS A 119 -13.34 -19.20 3.64
N ASN A 120 -14.41 -19.52 2.94
CA ASN A 120 -14.47 -20.70 2.08
C ASN A 120 -13.46 -20.64 0.93
N MET A 121 -13.24 -19.49 0.32
CA MET A 121 -12.20 -19.33 -0.71
C MET A 121 -10.80 -19.56 -0.13
N LEU A 122 -10.49 -18.97 1.04
CA LEU A 122 -9.17 -19.08 1.67
C LEU A 122 -8.87 -20.50 2.14
N SER A 123 -9.88 -21.30 2.54
CA SER A 123 -9.68 -22.70 2.91
C SER A 123 -9.22 -23.58 1.73
N ASN A 124 -9.38 -23.11 0.49
CA ASN A 124 -9.05 -23.83 -0.73
C ASN A 124 -7.78 -23.34 -1.44
N VAL A 125 -6.90 -22.60 -0.76
CA VAL A 125 -5.60 -22.16 -1.30
C VAL A 125 -4.45 -22.81 -0.54
N GLU A 126 -3.28 -22.86 -1.15
CA GLU A 126 -2.08 -23.50 -0.56
C GLU A 126 -1.56 -22.73 0.67
N ASP A 127 -1.59 -21.40 0.60
CA ASP A 127 -1.03 -20.55 1.64
C ASP A 127 -1.69 -19.16 1.63
N VAL A 128 -1.99 -18.67 2.82
CA VAL A 128 -2.48 -17.31 3.06
C VAL A 128 -1.60 -16.67 4.12
N CYS A 129 -0.94 -15.57 3.77
CA CYS A 129 -0.17 -14.79 4.72
C CYS A 129 -0.72 -13.36 4.78
N PHE A 130 -1.42 -13.05 5.87
CA PHE A 130 -1.90 -11.70 6.16
C PHE A 130 -0.78 -10.81 6.67
N ARG A 131 -0.89 -9.49 6.42
CA ARG A 131 0.09 -8.50 6.88
C ARG A 131 -0.23 -7.88 8.23
N ASP A 132 -1.37 -8.21 8.85
CA ASP A 132 -1.82 -7.68 10.14
C ASP A 132 -2.51 -8.76 10.99
N LYS A 133 -2.43 -8.60 12.31
CA LYS A 133 -3.03 -9.53 13.27
C LYS A 133 -4.55 -9.50 13.26
N TYR A 134 -5.16 -8.35 12.93
CA TYR A 134 -6.61 -8.26 12.85
C TYR A 134 -7.16 -9.24 11.81
N SER A 135 -6.64 -9.20 10.58
CA SER A 135 -7.03 -10.10 9.50
C SER A 135 -6.71 -11.55 9.85
N TYR A 136 -5.52 -11.83 10.38
CA TYR A 136 -5.14 -13.17 10.81
C TYR A 136 -6.11 -13.75 11.85
N ASN A 137 -6.49 -12.99 12.87
CA ASN A 137 -7.37 -13.46 13.94
C ASN A 137 -8.77 -13.84 13.46
N LEU A 138 -9.24 -13.25 12.36
CA LEU A 138 -10.53 -13.59 11.74
C LEU A 138 -10.51 -14.95 11.03
N PHE A 139 -9.34 -15.45 10.61
CA PHE A 139 -9.20 -16.66 9.79
C PHE A 139 -8.21 -17.68 10.38
N LYS A 140 -7.78 -17.51 11.64
CA LYS A 140 -6.79 -18.38 12.30
C LYS A 140 -7.23 -19.82 12.52
N ASP A 141 -8.51 -20.11 12.34
CA ASP A 141 -9.07 -21.46 12.34
C ASP A 141 -8.69 -22.26 11.09
N LEU A 142 -8.27 -21.58 10.01
CA LEU A 142 -7.80 -22.23 8.79
C LEU A 142 -6.31 -22.63 8.93
N PRO A 143 -5.93 -23.91 8.68
CA PRO A 143 -4.58 -24.41 8.92
C PRO A 143 -3.51 -23.85 7.96
N ASN A 144 -3.93 -23.27 6.84
CA ASN A 144 -3.09 -22.67 5.82
C ASN A 144 -2.96 -21.14 5.96
N VAL A 145 -3.52 -20.57 7.04
CA VAL A 145 -3.47 -19.13 7.31
C VAL A 145 -2.38 -18.81 8.32
N ARG A 146 -1.57 -17.82 8.01
CA ARG A 146 -0.49 -17.30 8.85
C ARG A 146 -0.41 -15.77 8.74
N GLN A 147 0.46 -15.17 9.53
CA GLN A 147 0.66 -13.71 9.56
C GLN A 147 2.16 -13.41 9.54
N ALA A 148 2.52 -12.31 8.86
CA ALA A 148 3.83 -11.69 8.93
C ALA A 148 3.69 -10.15 8.81
N ALA A 149 4.76 -9.40 9.06
CA ALA A 149 4.79 -7.95 8.84
C ALA A 149 4.55 -7.62 7.36
N ASP A 150 4.17 -6.37 7.05
CA ASP A 150 3.89 -5.97 5.65
C ASP A 150 5.06 -6.34 4.72
N ILE A 151 4.74 -6.85 3.52
CA ILE A 151 5.73 -7.32 2.54
C ILE A 151 6.77 -6.24 2.20
N VAL A 152 6.40 -4.95 2.22
CA VAL A 152 7.33 -3.86 1.87
C VAL A 152 8.54 -3.83 2.80
N PHE A 153 8.42 -4.30 4.06
CA PHE A 153 9.59 -4.46 4.93
C PHE A 153 10.62 -5.48 4.40
N SER A 154 10.22 -6.41 3.53
CA SER A 154 11.16 -7.38 2.94
C SER A 154 11.99 -6.81 1.79
N MET A 155 11.72 -5.59 1.36
CA MET A 155 12.43 -4.96 0.26
C MET A 155 13.85 -4.55 0.68
N ASP A 156 14.85 -4.92 -0.13
CA ASP A 156 16.20 -4.38 0.02
C ASP A 156 16.24 -2.92 -0.45
N MET A 157 16.46 -2.02 0.49
CA MET A 157 16.59 -0.57 0.26
C MET A 157 18.05 -0.07 0.46
N SER A 158 19.03 -0.97 0.54
CA SER A 158 20.43 -0.62 0.80
C SER A 158 21.04 0.29 -0.26
N ASN A 159 20.58 0.20 -1.50
CA ASN A 159 21.03 1.03 -2.62
C ASN A 159 20.35 2.43 -2.65
N ILE A 160 19.37 2.69 -1.80
CA ILE A 160 18.67 3.98 -1.75
C ILE A 160 19.50 4.96 -0.92
N LYS A 161 19.90 6.07 -1.55
CA LYS A 161 20.72 7.09 -0.89
C LYS A 161 19.90 7.88 0.12
N ASN A 162 20.11 7.61 1.40
CA ASN A 162 19.45 8.29 2.49
C ASN A 162 20.22 9.56 2.90
N THR A 163 19.67 10.76 2.68
CA THR A 163 20.35 12.04 2.96
C THR A 163 19.88 12.68 4.26
N ASN A 164 18.73 12.29 4.80
CA ASN A 164 18.16 12.85 6.03
C ASN A 164 18.07 14.39 6.06
N ARG A 165 17.76 15.01 4.90
CA ARG A 165 17.57 16.46 4.74
C ARG A 165 16.37 16.92 5.58
N LYS A 166 16.40 18.14 6.13
CA LYS A 166 15.28 18.73 6.88
C LYS A 166 14.09 19.06 5.95
N ARG A 167 13.51 18.01 5.41
CA ARG A 167 12.41 17.98 4.46
C ARG A 167 11.33 17.03 4.97
N ALA A 168 10.07 17.40 4.79
CA ALA A 168 8.93 16.56 5.08
C ALA A 168 8.23 16.14 3.78
N ILE A 169 8.09 14.83 3.58
CA ILE A 169 7.21 14.28 2.55
C ILE A 169 5.80 14.23 3.12
N ILE A 170 4.84 14.88 2.48
CA ILE A 170 3.42 14.78 2.84
C ILE A 170 2.72 13.99 1.75
N SER A 171 2.45 12.73 2.04
CA SER A 171 1.67 11.86 1.16
C SER A 171 0.19 12.25 1.23
N ILE A 172 -0.26 12.96 0.21
CA ILE A 172 -1.64 13.44 0.12
C ILE A 172 -2.56 12.31 -0.36
N ILE A 173 -3.77 12.27 0.20
CA ILE A 173 -4.86 11.43 -0.31
C ILE A 173 -6.05 12.30 -0.68
N SER A 174 -6.80 11.89 -1.71
CA SER A 174 -8.10 12.52 -1.95
C SER A 174 -9.16 11.92 -1.02
N PRO A 175 -9.87 12.74 -0.26
CA PRO A 175 -11.01 12.29 0.55
C PRO A 175 -12.23 11.87 -0.27
N LYS A 176 -12.27 12.20 -1.56
CA LYS A 176 -13.45 12.13 -2.44
C LYS A 176 -14.19 10.80 -2.39
N ASP A 177 -13.44 9.68 -2.44
CA ASP A 177 -13.99 8.33 -2.50
C ASP A 177 -13.71 7.50 -1.24
N LYS A 178 -13.01 8.06 -0.25
CA LYS A 178 -12.51 7.34 0.94
C LYS A 178 -13.25 7.69 2.22
N ILE A 179 -13.71 8.93 2.31
CA ILE A 179 -14.42 9.47 3.46
C ILE A 179 -15.60 10.33 3.02
N ASN A 180 -16.48 10.66 3.96
CA ASN A 180 -17.62 11.53 3.69
C ASN A 180 -17.13 12.90 3.20
N LYS A 181 -17.75 13.43 2.14
CA LYS A 181 -17.43 14.75 1.54
C LYS A 181 -17.39 15.91 2.56
N LYS A 182 -18.13 15.79 3.67
CA LYS A 182 -18.10 16.79 4.75
C LYS A 182 -16.71 16.99 5.35
N TYR A 183 -15.87 15.95 5.36
CA TYR A 183 -14.50 16.01 5.91
C TYR A 183 -13.48 16.61 4.95
N LYS A 184 -13.81 16.77 3.67
CA LYS A 184 -12.84 17.26 2.67
C LYS A 184 -12.29 18.64 3.07
N LYS A 185 -13.15 19.60 3.36
CA LYS A 185 -12.74 20.95 3.75
C LYS A 185 -11.88 20.95 5.02
N GLN A 186 -12.30 20.20 6.03
CA GLN A 186 -11.55 20.08 7.29
C GLN A 186 -10.18 19.44 7.08
N TYR A 187 -10.09 18.42 6.20
CA TYR A 187 -8.83 17.79 5.82
C TYR A 187 -7.88 18.78 5.15
N GLU A 188 -8.35 19.52 4.14
CA GLU A 188 -7.56 20.53 3.45
C GLU A 188 -7.06 21.61 4.41
N GLU A 189 -7.95 22.14 5.27
CA GLU A 189 -7.60 23.15 6.29
C GLU A 189 -6.53 22.59 7.27
N LYS A 190 -6.68 21.34 7.71
CA LYS A 190 -5.71 20.69 8.60
C LYS A 190 -4.36 20.46 7.92
N MET A 191 -4.35 20.09 6.63
CA MET A 191 -3.10 19.96 5.86
C MET A 191 -2.41 21.30 5.66
N LEU A 192 -3.14 22.39 5.42
CA LEU A 192 -2.58 23.74 5.32
C LEU A 192 -1.98 24.20 6.65
N GLU A 193 -2.67 23.92 7.77
CA GLU A 193 -2.16 24.20 9.13
C GLU A 193 -0.85 23.44 9.38
N LEU A 194 -0.81 22.14 9.05
CA LEU A 194 0.37 21.30 9.20
C LEU A 194 1.54 21.75 8.32
N ILE A 195 1.29 22.07 7.06
CA ILE A 195 2.30 22.61 6.13
C ILE A 195 2.92 23.88 6.72
N SER A 196 2.08 24.84 7.18
CA SER A 196 2.55 26.08 7.78
C SER A 196 3.35 25.84 9.06
N PHE A 197 2.90 24.92 9.92
CA PHE A 197 3.61 24.53 11.13
C PHE A 197 5.01 23.96 10.81
N LEU A 198 5.10 23.03 9.88
CA LEU A 198 6.38 22.40 9.48
C LEU A 198 7.32 23.43 8.83
N ILE A 199 6.82 24.35 8.03
CA ILE A 199 7.62 25.45 7.45
C ILE A 199 8.19 26.35 8.55
N VAL A 200 7.41 26.67 9.60
CA VAL A 200 7.88 27.43 10.76
C VAL A 200 8.94 26.66 11.54
N LYS A 201 8.83 25.32 11.63
CA LYS A 201 9.86 24.44 12.19
C LYS A 201 11.10 24.30 11.29
N GLY A 202 11.12 24.93 10.13
CA GLY A 202 12.27 24.98 9.21
C GLY A 202 12.32 23.83 8.19
N TYR A 203 11.24 23.08 8.01
CA TYR A 203 11.16 22.04 6.97
C TYR A 203 10.92 22.62 5.58
N GLU A 204 11.51 22.01 4.58
CA GLU A 204 11.03 22.07 3.20
C GLU A 204 9.97 20.99 3.02
N ILE A 205 8.96 21.25 2.19
CA ILE A 205 7.81 20.39 2.02
C ILE A 205 7.81 19.78 0.63
N CYS A 206 7.51 18.48 0.53
CA CYS A 206 7.16 17.85 -0.73
C CYS A 206 5.78 17.21 -0.61
N LEU A 207 4.81 17.75 -1.35
CA LEU A 207 3.50 17.13 -1.50
C LEU A 207 3.62 15.99 -2.51
N MET A 208 3.35 14.77 -2.07
CA MET A 208 3.62 13.58 -2.86
C MET A 208 2.34 12.79 -3.15
N SER A 209 2.06 12.50 -4.44
CA SER A 209 1.02 11.56 -4.84
C SER A 209 1.56 10.15 -4.88
N PHE A 210 0.70 9.18 -4.57
CA PHE A 210 1.00 7.74 -4.68
C PHE A 210 0.19 7.08 -5.78
N CYS A 211 -0.98 7.63 -6.13
CA CYS A 211 -1.87 7.04 -7.12
C CYS A 211 -2.73 8.10 -7.82
N LYS A 212 -2.45 8.34 -9.10
CA LYS A 212 -3.20 9.29 -9.92
C LYS A 212 -4.68 8.93 -10.04
N ILE A 213 -4.99 7.65 -10.29
CA ILE A 213 -6.37 7.18 -10.48
C ILE A 213 -7.22 7.37 -9.20
N GLU A 214 -6.58 7.47 -8.04
CA GLU A 214 -7.24 7.75 -6.78
C GLU A 214 -7.28 9.24 -6.43
N HIS A 215 -7.05 10.12 -7.41
CA HIS A 215 -7.19 11.58 -7.34
C HIS A 215 -6.22 12.29 -6.38
N ASP A 216 -5.06 11.68 -6.08
CA ASP A 216 -4.07 12.32 -5.21
C ASP A 216 -3.49 13.59 -5.82
N GLU A 217 -3.29 13.60 -7.15
CA GLU A 217 -2.72 14.75 -7.87
C GLU A 217 -3.65 15.96 -7.82
N GLU A 218 -4.95 15.74 -8.06
CA GLU A 218 -5.96 16.79 -7.99
C GLU A 218 -6.04 17.38 -6.58
N GLU A 219 -5.96 16.56 -5.55
CA GLU A 219 -5.98 17.00 -4.15
C GLU A 219 -4.72 17.80 -3.80
N ILE A 220 -3.56 17.41 -4.33
CA ILE A 220 -2.31 18.18 -4.19
C ILE A 220 -2.47 19.56 -4.80
N GLU A 221 -3.05 19.67 -6.01
CA GLU A 221 -3.25 20.98 -6.66
C GLU A 221 -4.22 21.86 -5.88
N GLU A 222 -5.30 21.30 -5.34
CA GLU A 222 -6.25 22.04 -4.51
C GLU A 222 -5.60 22.58 -3.23
N ILE A 223 -4.83 21.75 -2.50
CA ILE A 223 -4.11 22.18 -1.31
C ILE A 223 -3.04 23.22 -1.67
N TYR A 224 -2.21 22.96 -2.70
CA TYR A 224 -1.14 23.84 -3.12
C TYR A 224 -1.66 25.22 -3.54
N SER A 225 -2.83 25.30 -4.21
CA SER A 225 -3.44 26.55 -4.61
C SER A 225 -3.76 27.48 -3.42
N LYS A 226 -4.03 26.89 -2.25
CA LYS A 226 -4.42 27.59 -1.01
C LYS A 226 -3.23 27.95 -0.12
N ILE A 227 -2.02 27.48 -0.44
CA ILE A 227 -0.80 27.82 0.31
C ILE A 227 -0.47 29.31 0.09
N PRO A 228 -0.15 30.07 1.16
CA PRO A 228 0.29 31.46 1.06
C PRO A 228 1.51 31.60 0.14
N GLU A 229 1.51 32.64 -0.72
CA GLU A 229 2.60 32.85 -1.72
C GLU A 229 4.01 32.89 -1.11
N ASN A 230 4.16 33.49 0.06
CA ASN A 230 5.44 33.54 0.77
C ASN A 230 5.94 32.16 1.25
N GLN A 231 5.06 31.17 1.35
CA GLN A 231 5.39 29.80 1.74
C GLN A 231 5.62 28.87 0.53
N LYS A 232 5.01 29.14 -0.62
CA LYS A 232 5.07 28.30 -1.83
C LYS A 232 6.50 27.99 -2.27
N LYS A 233 7.45 28.91 -2.07
CA LYS A 233 8.88 28.70 -2.39
C LYS A 233 9.56 27.58 -1.60
N LYS A 234 8.92 27.13 -0.52
CA LYS A 234 9.37 26.00 0.32
C LYS A 234 8.59 24.71 0.06
N VAL A 235 7.69 24.71 -0.92
CA VAL A 235 6.80 23.58 -1.19
C VAL A 235 7.00 23.10 -2.62
N GLU A 236 7.44 21.87 -2.76
CA GLU A 236 7.55 21.14 -4.02
C GLU A 236 6.38 20.16 -4.18
N LYS A 237 6.17 19.70 -5.40
CA LYS A 237 5.18 18.67 -5.74
C LYS A 237 5.88 17.50 -6.43
N TYR A 238 5.55 16.27 -6.04
CA TYR A 238 6.00 15.06 -6.70
C TYR A 238 4.79 14.20 -7.07
N TYR A 239 4.70 13.82 -8.34
CA TYR A 239 3.64 12.97 -8.86
C TYR A 239 4.20 11.62 -9.27
N TYR A 240 3.77 10.56 -8.57
CA TYR A 240 4.22 9.22 -8.89
C TYR A 240 3.75 8.80 -10.29
N ASN A 241 4.70 8.43 -11.14
CA ASN A 241 4.48 8.09 -12.54
C ASN A 241 4.75 6.61 -12.88
N GLY A 242 5.10 5.77 -11.88
CA GLY A 242 5.52 4.38 -12.04
C GLY A 242 7.03 4.16 -11.85
N ASN A 243 7.81 5.21 -11.62
CA ASN A 243 9.24 5.09 -11.32
C ASN A 243 9.44 4.90 -9.80
N ILE A 244 9.57 3.62 -9.40
CA ILE A 244 9.74 3.24 -7.99
C ILE A 244 11.04 3.82 -7.41
N GLU A 245 12.15 3.73 -8.14
CA GLU A 245 13.45 4.18 -7.65
C GLU A 245 13.46 5.69 -7.38
N GLU A 246 12.91 6.48 -8.27
CA GLU A 246 12.79 7.93 -8.11
C GLU A 246 11.89 8.29 -6.92
N ALA A 247 10.76 7.57 -6.75
CA ALA A 247 9.87 7.78 -5.61
C ALA A 247 10.53 7.45 -4.28
N LEU A 248 11.26 6.33 -4.19
CA LEU A 248 12.00 5.94 -2.99
C LEU A 248 13.13 6.92 -2.68
N ASN A 249 13.90 7.37 -3.68
CA ASN A 249 14.93 8.40 -3.50
C ASN A 249 14.32 9.72 -3.03
N THR A 250 13.15 10.11 -3.54
CA THR A 250 12.44 11.31 -3.10
C THR A 250 12.06 11.22 -1.61
N ILE A 251 11.57 10.06 -1.16
CA ILE A 251 11.24 9.83 0.26
C ILE A 251 12.52 9.77 1.10
N ALA A 252 13.56 9.11 0.60
CA ALA A 252 14.84 9.00 1.31
C ALA A 252 15.54 10.36 1.50
N ASP A 253 15.30 11.34 0.62
CA ASP A 253 15.74 12.73 0.76
C ASP A 253 14.84 13.54 1.71
N SER A 254 14.46 12.94 2.83
CA SER A 254 13.65 13.59 3.86
C SER A 254 14.04 13.14 5.26
N GLN A 255 13.57 13.86 6.26
CA GLN A 255 13.65 13.49 7.68
C GLN A 255 12.32 12.96 8.20
N LEU A 256 11.21 13.48 7.67
CA LEU A 256 9.86 13.21 8.14
C LEU A 256 8.96 12.75 6.98
N VAL A 257 8.12 11.76 7.23
CA VAL A 257 7.04 11.34 6.34
C VAL A 257 5.69 11.53 7.03
N VAL A 258 4.86 12.44 6.52
CA VAL A 258 3.46 12.57 6.89
C VAL A 258 2.65 11.63 5.98
N GLY A 259 2.26 10.50 6.52
CA GLY A 259 1.75 9.39 5.73
C GLY A 259 0.23 9.33 5.62
N GLY A 260 -0.39 10.01 4.65
CA GLY A 260 -1.80 9.82 4.30
C GLY A 260 -2.06 8.50 3.57
N ARG A 261 -1.09 8.01 2.81
CA ARG A 261 -1.11 6.67 2.23
C ARG A 261 -0.49 5.66 3.20
N PHE A 262 -1.09 4.48 3.32
CA PHE A 262 -0.58 3.42 4.19
C PHE A 262 0.91 3.15 3.94
N HIS A 263 1.28 2.90 2.69
CA HIS A 263 2.67 2.58 2.34
C HIS A 263 3.63 3.77 2.47
N ALA A 264 3.17 5.01 2.55
CA ALA A 264 4.06 6.13 2.87
C ALA A 264 4.66 5.96 4.27
N ASN A 265 3.86 5.53 5.25
CA ASN A 265 4.34 5.24 6.60
C ASN A 265 5.32 4.05 6.59
N ILE A 266 4.98 2.95 5.89
CA ILE A 266 5.83 1.75 5.83
C ILE A 266 7.17 2.05 5.17
N ILE A 267 7.18 2.76 4.02
CA ILE A 267 8.40 3.16 3.33
C ILE A 267 9.23 4.10 4.22
N GLY A 268 8.58 5.08 4.88
CA GLY A 268 9.23 5.96 5.83
C GLY A 268 9.98 5.18 6.91
N LEU A 269 9.31 4.21 7.54
CA LEU A 269 9.90 3.32 8.54
C LEU A 269 11.06 2.50 7.98
N CYS A 270 10.90 1.89 6.79
CA CYS A 270 11.97 1.12 6.15
C CYS A 270 13.23 1.96 5.87
N LEU A 271 13.04 3.24 5.55
CA LEU A 271 14.11 4.20 5.29
C LEU A 271 14.61 4.93 6.56
N GLY A 272 14.13 4.53 7.75
CA GLY A 272 14.53 5.12 9.04
C GLY A 272 14.08 6.57 9.20
N LYS A 273 12.95 6.95 8.61
CA LYS A 273 12.36 8.30 8.74
C LYS A 273 11.42 8.35 9.94
N SER A 274 11.30 9.55 10.53
CA SER A 274 10.19 9.81 11.43
C SER A 274 8.88 9.76 10.67
N ILE A 275 7.81 9.29 11.30
CA ILE A 275 6.50 9.22 10.67
C ILE A 275 5.45 9.99 11.47
N LEU A 276 4.53 10.63 10.76
CA LEU A 276 3.32 11.25 11.30
C LEU A 276 2.12 10.72 10.49
N PRO A 277 1.46 9.66 10.95
CA PRO A 277 0.38 9.02 10.20
C PRO A 277 -0.88 9.87 10.12
N VAL A 278 -1.48 9.92 8.92
CA VAL A 278 -2.80 10.52 8.69
C VAL A 278 -3.77 9.41 8.34
N LEU A 279 -4.71 9.10 9.23
CA LEU A 279 -5.60 7.95 9.10
C LEU A 279 -6.94 8.34 8.48
N TYR A 280 -7.40 7.52 7.54
CA TYR A 280 -8.78 7.52 7.04
C TYR A 280 -9.49 6.17 7.26
N SER A 281 -8.76 5.17 7.74
CA SER A 281 -9.26 3.83 8.07
C SER A 281 -8.35 3.16 9.09
N ASP A 282 -8.82 2.10 9.73
CA ASP A 282 -8.10 1.46 10.84
C ASP A 282 -6.92 0.58 10.42
N LYS A 283 -6.76 0.29 9.13
CA LYS A 283 -5.67 -0.60 8.63
C LYS A 283 -4.27 -0.12 9.01
N THR A 284 -4.02 1.19 8.96
CA THR A 284 -2.74 1.76 9.38
C THR A 284 -2.60 1.69 10.90
N LEU A 285 -3.68 1.98 11.62
CA LEU A 285 -3.71 1.88 13.09
C LEU A 285 -3.37 0.47 13.56
N HIS A 286 -3.97 -0.57 12.96
CA HIS A 286 -3.70 -1.96 13.31
C HIS A 286 -2.21 -2.30 13.17
N VAL A 287 -1.59 -1.91 12.06
CA VAL A 287 -0.16 -2.19 11.83
C VAL A 287 0.73 -1.43 12.81
N LEU A 288 0.44 -0.15 13.08
CA LEU A 288 1.21 0.63 14.05
C LEU A 288 1.10 0.04 15.48
N GLN A 289 -0.10 -0.41 15.87
CA GLN A 289 -0.33 -1.10 17.14
C GLN A 289 0.42 -2.45 17.20
N ASP A 290 0.38 -3.24 16.12
CA ASP A 290 1.11 -4.50 16.02
C ASP A 290 2.63 -4.31 16.17
N MET A 291 3.14 -3.17 15.69
CA MET A 291 4.55 -2.78 15.80
C MET A 291 4.88 -2.03 17.10
N GLN A 292 3.89 -1.71 17.93
CA GLN A 292 4.05 -0.90 19.14
C GLN A 292 4.68 0.48 18.86
N ILE A 293 4.31 1.09 17.73
CA ILE A 293 4.76 2.44 17.35
C ILE A 293 3.88 3.46 18.07
N ASP A 294 4.53 4.24 18.93
CA ASP A 294 3.93 5.38 19.64
C ASP A 294 4.30 6.67 18.91
N THR A 295 3.36 7.21 18.14
CA THR A 295 3.50 8.45 17.36
C THR A 295 2.16 9.19 17.37
N PRO A 296 2.14 10.54 17.33
CA PRO A 296 0.91 11.29 17.12
C PRO A 296 0.20 10.85 15.82
N ILE A 297 -1.12 10.73 15.89
CA ILE A 297 -1.95 10.26 14.77
C ILE A 297 -2.97 11.33 14.42
N ILE A 298 -2.99 11.75 13.17
CA ILE A 298 -4.01 12.66 12.62
C ILE A 298 -5.13 11.81 12.03
N ASP A 299 -6.24 11.66 12.73
CA ASP A 299 -7.40 10.90 12.23
C ASP A 299 -8.37 11.83 11.49
N ILE A 300 -8.52 11.63 10.17
CA ILE A 300 -9.40 12.44 9.32
C ILE A 300 -10.87 12.36 9.78
N ARG A 301 -11.25 11.30 10.44
CA ARG A 301 -12.61 11.10 10.96
C ARG A 301 -12.90 11.97 12.20
N ASN A 302 -11.83 12.52 12.83
CA ASN A 302 -11.91 13.33 14.05
C ASN A 302 -10.85 14.45 14.08
N LEU A 303 -10.75 15.24 13.01
CA LEU A 303 -9.74 16.29 12.85
C LEU A 303 -9.87 17.43 13.86
N GLU A 304 -11.07 17.68 14.39
CA GLU A 304 -11.32 18.78 15.35
C GLU A 304 -10.62 18.52 16.69
N SER A 305 -10.42 17.26 17.06
CA SER A 305 -9.75 16.88 18.31
C SER A 305 -8.22 16.93 18.24
N PHE A 306 -7.64 17.07 17.07
CA PHE A 306 -6.19 17.05 16.89
C PHE A 306 -5.62 18.48 16.81
N ASP A 307 -4.82 18.84 17.80
CA ASP A 307 -4.07 20.09 17.82
C ASP A 307 -2.68 19.89 17.19
N ILE A 308 -2.42 20.51 16.06
CA ILE A 308 -1.10 20.47 15.39
C ILE A 308 0.03 20.99 16.29
N LYS A 309 -0.28 21.92 17.21
CA LYS A 309 0.71 22.49 18.13
C LYS A 309 1.15 21.52 19.23
N SER A 310 0.41 20.42 19.42
CA SER A 310 0.80 19.36 20.36
C SER A 310 1.94 18.48 19.83
N ILE A 311 2.25 18.55 18.53
CA ILE A 311 3.36 17.82 17.92
C ILE A 311 4.68 18.40 18.43
N THR A 312 5.48 17.55 19.09
CA THR A 312 6.77 17.92 19.65
C THR A 312 7.90 17.78 18.62
N ASP A 313 9.06 18.37 18.93
CA ASP A 313 10.25 18.18 18.08
C ASP A 313 10.74 16.72 18.12
N ASP A 314 10.53 16.02 19.24
CA ASP A 314 10.82 14.60 19.36
C ASP A 314 9.94 13.76 18.39
N ASP A 315 8.66 14.06 18.27
CA ASP A 315 7.76 13.38 17.34
C ASP A 315 8.20 13.57 15.88
N LEU A 316 8.77 14.71 15.54
CA LEU A 316 9.26 15.02 14.20
C LEU A 316 10.63 14.40 13.85
N THR A 317 11.33 13.86 14.86
CA THR A 317 12.69 13.32 14.70
C THR A 317 12.87 11.90 15.24
N ARG A 318 11.79 11.32 15.81
CA ARG A 318 11.84 9.99 16.41
C ARG A 318 12.01 8.90 15.35
N HIS A 319 12.97 8.01 15.56
CA HIS A 319 13.21 6.85 14.72
C HIS A 319 12.73 5.58 15.39
N TYR A 320 12.30 4.62 14.57
CA TYR A 320 11.84 3.32 15.03
C TYR A 320 12.72 2.22 14.43
N ASP A 321 13.14 1.28 15.27
CA ASP A 321 13.80 0.07 14.81
C ASP A 321 12.77 -0.88 14.19
N VAL A 322 13.01 -1.31 12.95
CA VAL A 322 12.14 -2.18 12.18
C VAL A 322 12.84 -3.45 11.68
N GLU A 323 14.01 -3.78 12.23
CA GLU A 323 14.76 -4.97 11.79
C GLU A 323 13.94 -6.27 12.02
N LYS A 324 13.24 -6.36 13.14
CA LYS A 324 12.32 -7.47 13.38
C LYS A 324 11.22 -7.59 12.33
N GLN A 325 10.67 -6.47 11.87
CA GLN A 325 9.66 -6.45 10.80
C GLN A 325 10.25 -6.83 9.45
N LYS A 326 11.49 -6.45 9.16
CA LYS A 326 12.21 -6.85 7.94
C LYS A 326 12.42 -8.36 7.87
N GLU A 327 12.84 -8.96 8.98
CA GLU A 327 12.99 -10.41 9.09
C GLU A 327 11.63 -11.12 8.98
N ASP A 328 10.63 -10.65 9.74
CA ASP A 328 9.29 -11.28 9.76
C ASP A 328 8.60 -11.19 8.39
N ALA A 329 8.77 -10.09 7.65
CA ALA A 329 8.18 -9.92 6.31
C ALA A 329 8.69 -10.96 5.29
N GLN A 330 9.90 -11.49 5.45
CA GLN A 330 10.42 -12.56 4.59
C GLN A 330 9.54 -13.82 4.65
N ARG A 331 8.86 -14.03 5.75
CA ARG A 331 7.98 -15.19 5.96
C ARG A 331 6.80 -15.23 5.01
N HIS A 332 6.38 -14.10 4.40
CA HIS A 332 5.37 -14.13 3.34
C HIS A 332 5.69 -15.13 2.24
N PHE A 333 6.97 -15.32 1.95
CA PHE A 333 7.44 -16.13 0.83
C PHE A 333 7.76 -17.58 1.17
N GLU A 334 7.73 -18.01 2.46
CA GLU A 334 8.15 -19.36 2.91
C GLU A 334 7.55 -20.50 2.07
N LYS A 335 6.23 -20.48 1.85
CA LYS A 335 5.55 -21.53 1.09
C LYS A 335 5.77 -21.39 -0.42
N LEU A 336 5.81 -20.16 -0.92
CA LEU A 336 6.09 -19.89 -2.33
C LEU A 336 7.55 -20.24 -2.68
N ASP A 337 8.51 -19.96 -1.78
CA ASP A 337 9.92 -20.37 -1.94
C ASP A 337 10.05 -21.89 -2.09
N LEU A 338 9.30 -22.68 -1.31
CA LEU A 338 9.30 -24.15 -1.42
C LEU A 338 8.78 -24.62 -2.78
N GLN A 339 7.90 -23.88 -3.42
CA GLN A 339 7.37 -24.20 -4.74
C GLN A 339 8.30 -23.76 -5.86
N LEU A 340 8.88 -22.55 -5.76
CA LEU A 340 9.61 -21.91 -6.85
C LEU A 340 11.11 -22.16 -6.83
N LYS A 341 11.72 -22.41 -5.65
CA LYS A 341 13.16 -22.69 -5.54
C LYS A 341 13.51 -24.19 -5.66
N LYS A 342 12.50 -25.07 -5.75
CA LYS A 342 12.69 -26.51 -5.99
C LYS A 342 12.87 -26.87 -7.46
N THR A 343 12.81 -25.90 -8.33
CA THR A 343 13.06 -26.05 -9.78
C THR A 343 14.39 -25.41 -10.14
#